data_189fffae1fb7e8dc69e682fcdbf52701
#
_entry.id   189fffae1fb7e8dc69e682fcdbf52701
#
_cell.length_a   1.000
_cell.length_b   1.000
_cell.length_c   1.000
_cell.angle_alpha   90.00
_cell.angle_beta   90.00
_cell.angle_gamma   90.00
#
_symmetry.space_group_name_H-M   'P 1'
#
loop_
_entity.id
_entity.type
_entity.pdbx_description
1 polymer ?
#
loop_
_entity_poly.entity_id
_entity_poly.type
_entity_poly.pdbx_seq_one_letter_code
_entity_poly.pdbx_strand_id
1 'polypeptide(L)'
;ECHVQKADLADSPMLEASFLQTAIQILRNYPNTRERREELNARLLRVQPSIREEMGDFSTEIDLTEIVEHSVAVVRGRSWPTAFLSLVLCDQPPTPEEIRQTAVNHAQESPLQGIMPMQVRDFQGRLVFRAPGMGGDGASQEAHLRYLMAFHRDLSRKVTVAGAINPIRRTIASEHPVCSDTILEFLRDSPFITPGHHFIFAQAICHFLGGEDIEAVSMLIPQLENSLRHILALNGHDTTTANADGIQTEASLSILLNPNQPWRELLEQIIPTRYIHEIDLLFNFAGGPTVRNQVAHGKVPAGGHWDHNFVYAAWLIIHLAILPIARRWGNVEEIFARTTGLSRPANHEGQIDQ
;
A
#
# COMPACT_ATOMS: atom_id res chain seq x y z
N GLU A 1 26.68 -26.70 8.81
CA GLU A 1 27.90 -26.06 9.35
C GLU A 1 28.63 -25.20 8.29
N CYS A 2 28.76 -25.62 7.02
CA CYS A 2 29.44 -24.83 5.99
C CYS A 2 28.88 -23.40 5.85
N HIS A 3 27.54 -23.23 5.88
CA HIS A 3 26.92 -21.91 5.84
C HIS A 3 27.15 -21.10 7.12
N VAL A 4 27.28 -21.76 8.28
CA VAL A 4 27.61 -21.08 9.55
C VAL A 4 29.05 -20.54 9.47
N GLN A 5 30.00 -21.35 8.97
CA GLN A 5 31.37 -20.89 8.76
C GLN A 5 31.47 -19.73 7.76
N LYS A 6 30.66 -19.76 6.71
CA LYS A 6 30.55 -18.60 5.79
C LYS A 6 29.98 -17.36 6.48
N ALA A 7 29.03 -17.54 7.39
CA ALA A 7 28.50 -16.43 8.20
C ALA A 7 29.58 -15.88 9.16
N ASP A 8 30.47 -16.72 9.71
CA ASP A 8 31.57 -16.29 10.58
C ASP A 8 32.66 -15.49 9.82
N LEU A 9 32.76 -15.71 8.52
CA LEU A 9 33.73 -15.03 7.64
C LEU A 9 33.11 -13.89 6.82
N ALA A 10 31.83 -13.59 7.04
CA ALA A 10 31.14 -12.56 6.26
C ALA A 10 31.61 -11.16 6.65
N ASP A 11 31.96 -10.34 5.66
CA ASP A 11 32.42 -8.97 5.85
C ASP A 11 31.27 -7.98 6.05
N SER A 12 30.02 -8.43 5.85
CA SER A 12 28.84 -7.58 5.98
C SER A 12 27.67 -8.26 6.71
N PRO A 13 26.92 -7.53 7.56
CA PRO A 13 25.72 -8.01 8.21
C PRO A 13 24.69 -8.62 7.25
N MET A 14 24.58 -8.09 6.03
CA MET A 14 23.68 -8.61 5.01
C MET A 14 24.10 -10.03 4.56
N LEU A 15 25.38 -10.25 4.31
CA LEU A 15 25.92 -11.56 3.92
C LEU A 15 25.82 -12.54 5.10
N GLU A 16 26.19 -12.12 6.30
CA GLU A 16 26.06 -12.93 7.51
C GLU A 16 24.62 -13.41 7.71
N ALA A 17 23.64 -12.50 7.67
CA ALA A 17 22.24 -12.83 7.80
C ALA A 17 21.75 -13.79 6.69
N SER A 18 22.21 -13.62 5.46
CA SER A 18 21.85 -14.50 4.33
C SER A 18 22.35 -15.93 4.55
N PHE A 19 23.59 -16.09 5.00
CA PHE A 19 24.16 -17.42 5.30
C PHE A 19 23.47 -18.08 6.50
N LEU A 20 23.16 -17.31 7.56
CA LEU A 20 22.40 -17.81 8.72
C LEU A 20 20.98 -18.25 8.32
N GLN A 21 20.27 -17.47 7.53
CA GLN A 21 18.93 -17.83 7.00
C GLN A 21 18.99 -19.13 6.21
N THR A 22 19.99 -19.27 5.33
CA THR A 22 20.19 -20.50 4.54
C THR A 22 20.49 -21.70 5.43
N ALA A 23 21.35 -21.53 6.44
CA ALA A 23 21.66 -22.60 7.40
C ALA A 23 20.40 -23.04 8.17
N ILE A 24 19.60 -22.10 8.67
CA ILE A 24 18.34 -22.39 9.38
C ILE A 24 17.36 -23.11 8.47
N GLN A 25 17.24 -22.68 7.21
CA GLN A 25 16.34 -23.30 6.24
C GLN A 25 16.74 -24.74 5.93
N ILE A 26 18.03 -25.01 5.72
CA ILE A 26 18.54 -26.36 5.49
C ILE A 26 18.26 -27.25 6.71
N LEU A 27 18.54 -26.75 7.91
CA LEU A 27 18.33 -27.51 9.15
C LEU A 27 16.87 -27.88 9.42
N ARG A 28 15.90 -27.18 8.83
CA ARG A 28 14.47 -27.55 8.94
C ARG A 28 14.17 -28.93 8.36
N ASN A 29 14.95 -29.39 7.40
CA ASN A 29 14.76 -30.66 6.73
C ASN A 29 15.40 -31.85 7.50
N TYR A 30 16.05 -31.59 8.65
CA TYR A 30 16.72 -32.61 9.44
C TYR A 30 16.09 -32.74 10.82
N PRO A 31 15.86 -33.97 11.33
CA PRO A 31 15.37 -34.21 12.68
C PRO A 31 16.39 -33.75 13.74
N ASN A 32 15.91 -33.46 14.94
CA ASN A 32 16.73 -33.11 16.11
C ASN A 32 17.63 -31.87 15.96
N THR A 33 17.26 -30.95 15.08
CA THR A 33 18.02 -29.71 14.83
C THR A 33 17.39 -28.46 15.49
N ARG A 34 16.42 -28.65 16.38
CA ARG A 34 15.65 -27.52 16.98
C ARG A 34 16.56 -26.59 17.75
N GLU A 35 17.36 -27.11 18.66
CA GLU A 35 18.26 -26.31 19.51
C GLU A 35 19.24 -25.48 18.65
N ARG A 36 19.86 -26.11 17.66
CA ARG A 36 20.79 -25.44 16.75
C ARG A 36 20.10 -24.35 15.93
N ARG A 37 18.86 -24.57 15.48
CA ARG A 37 18.08 -23.56 14.77
C ARG A 37 17.72 -22.37 15.68
N GLU A 38 17.39 -22.63 16.94
CA GLU A 38 17.10 -21.56 17.92
C GLU A 38 18.36 -20.70 18.19
N GLU A 39 19.52 -21.33 18.33
CA GLU A 39 20.81 -20.63 18.47
C GLU A 39 21.12 -19.73 17.26
N LEU A 40 21.03 -20.29 16.04
CA LEU A 40 21.29 -19.54 14.81
C LEU A 40 20.26 -18.43 14.59
N ASN A 41 19.00 -18.66 14.96
CA ASN A 41 17.96 -17.63 14.90
C ASN A 41 18.22 -16.50 15.90
N ALA A 42 18.70 -16.80 17.10
CA ALA A 42 19.09 -15.78 18.06
C ALA A 42 20.27 -14.93 17.55
N ARG A 43 21.24 -15.54 16.86
CA ARG A 43 22.33 -14.82 16.19
C ARG A 43 21.79 -13.95 15.05
N LEU A 44 20.91 -14.50 14.20
CA LEU A 44 20.29 -13.75 13.10
C LEU A 44 19.56 -12.51 13.61
N LEU A 45 18.78 -12.62 14.68
CA LEU A 45 18.05 -11.49 15.27
C LEU A 45 18.98 -10.37 15.78
N ARG A 46 20.22 -10.72 16.21
CA ARG A 46 21.22 -9.72 16.62
C ARG A 46 21.86 -8.97 15.45
N VAL A 47 22.01 -9.65 14.32
CA VAL A 47 22.65 -9.09 13.12
C VAL A 47 21.68 -8.21 12.29
N GLN A 48 20.40 -8.55 12.30
CA GLN A 48 19.39 -7.90 11.43
C GLN A 48 19.31 -6.37 11.58
N PRO A 49 19.38 -5.74 12.77
CA PRO A 49 19.35 -4.28 12.88
C PRO A 49 20.48 -3.57 12.14
N SER A 50 21.69 -4.14 12.17
CA SER A 50 22.86 -3.57 11.49
C SER A 50 22.79 -3.61 9.95
N ILE A 51 21.93 -4.45 9.38
CA ILE A 51 21.71 -4.49 7.92
C ILE A 51 21.16 -3.15 7.42
N ARG A 52 20.28 -2.51 8.20
CA ARG A 52 19.68 -1.23 7.83
C ARG A 52 20.72 -0.12 7.77
N GLU A 53 21.71 -0.14 8.66
CA GLU A 53 22.79 0.85 8.72
C GLU A 53 23.73 0.75 7.51
N GLU A 54 23.85 -0.47 6.94
CA GLU A 54 24.65 -0.71 5.72
C GLU A 54 23.89 -0.43 4.42
N MET A 55 22.55 -0.42 4.46
CA MET A 55 21.76 -0.13 3.26
C MET A 55 21.91 1.34 2.91
N GLY A 56 22.63 1.61 1.80
CA GLY A 56 22.72 2.96 1.26
C GLY A 56 21.35 3.45 0.77
N ASP A 57 21.07 4.73 1.02
CA ASP A 57 19.90 5.39 0.46
C ASP A 57 20.18 5.81 -0.99
N PHE A 58 19.49 5.21 -1.94
CA PHE A 58 19.42 5.72 -3.29
C PHE A 58 18.26 6.72 -3.36
N SER A 59 18.60 8.01 -3.45
CA SER A 59 17.61 9.06 -3.64
C SER A 59 17.75 9.65 -5.04
N THR A 60 16.62 9.77 -5.74
CA THR A 60 16.50 10.56 -6.97
C THR A 60 15.62 11.76 -6.65
N GLU A 61 16.12 12.96 -6.92
CA GLU A 61 15.32 14.18 -6.80
C GLU A 61 14.37 14.25 -8.00
N ILE A 62 13.09 14.43 -7.70
CA ILE A 62 12.04 14.65 -8.69
C ILE A 62 11.46 16.03 -8.41
N ASP A 63 11.51 16.92 -9.41
CA ASP A 63 10.85 18.23 -9.31
C ASP A 63 9.33 18.04 -9.43
N LEU A 64 8.61 18.41 -8.37
CA LEU A 64 7.17 18.34 -8.28
C LEU A 64 6.51 19.73 -8.33
N THR A 65 7.26 20.78 -8.61
CA THR A 65 6.79 22.17 -8.52
C THR A 65 5.52 22.39 -9.36
N GLU A 66 5.54 21.98 -10.62
CA GLU A 66 4.37 22.15 -11.51
C GLU A 66 3.15 21.35 -11.03
N ILE A 67 3.37 20.12 -10.54
CA ILE A 67 2.30 19.26 -10.01
C ILE A 67 1.68 19.90 -8.76
N VAL A 68 2.51 20.42 -7.85
CA VAL A 68 2.06 21.08 -6.62
C VAL A 68 1.29 22.37 -6.93
N GLU A 69 1.82 23.22 -7.81
CA GLU A 69 1.16 24.45 -8.21
C GLU A 69 -0.21 24.20 -8.86
N HIS A 70 -0.28 23.22 -9.75
CA HIS A 70 -1.53 22.80 -10.36
C HIS A 70 -2.51 22.25 -9.32
N SER A 71 -2.07 21.39 -8.43
CA SER A 71 -2.87 20.80 -7.35
C SER A 71 -3.50 21.87 -6.45
N VAL A 72 -2.72 22.87 -6.06
CA VAL A 72 -3.19 24.01 -5.28
C VAL A 72 -4.19 24.85 -6.08
N ALA A 73 -3.92 25.13 -7.36
CA ALA A 73 -4.79 25.93 -8.21
C ALA A 73 -6.17 25.31 -8.44
N VAL A 74 -6.24 23.97 -8.50
CA VAL A 74 -7.50 23.23 -8.68
C VAL A 74 -8.48 23.46 -7.52
N VAL A 75 -7.99 23.66 -6.29
CA VAL A 75 -8.83 23.76 -5.08
C VAL A 75 -8.94 25.18 -4.52
N ARG A 76 -7.95 26.04 -4.77
CA ARG A 76 -7.91 27.41 -4.21
C ARG A 76 -9.14 28.21 -4.58
N GLY A 77 -9.78 28.81 -3.57
CA GLY A 77 -10.99 29.63 -3.72
C GLY A 77 -12.24 28.88 -4.16
N ARG A 78 -12.22 27.55 -4.15
CA ARG A 78 -13.40 26.74 -4.49
C ARG A 78 -14.32 26.59 -3.28
N SER A 79 -15.61 26.30 -3.55
CA SER A 79 -16.54 25.92 -2.50
C SER A 79 -16.06 24.63 -1.79
N TRP A 80 -16.41 24.48 -0.52
CA TRP A 80 -16.07 23.28 0.26
C TRP A 80 -16.36 21.95 -0.47
N PRO A 81 -17.60 21.73 -1.03
CA PRO A 81 -17.87 20.48 -1.74
C PRO A 81 -16.95 20.25 -2.93
N THR A 82 -16.68 21.28 -3.73
CA THR A 82 -15.82 21.18 -4.91
C THR A 82 -14.36 20.91 -4.52
N ALA A 83 -13.85 21.59 -3.50
CA ALA A 83 -12.48 21.40 -3.02
C ALA A 83 -12.29 19.98 -2.45
N PHE A 84 -13.24 19.51 -1.65
CA PHE A 84 -13.20 18.17 -1.07
C PHE A 84 -13.32 17.08 -2.14
N LEU A 85 -14.21 17.22 -3.11
CA LEU A 85 -14.29 16.29 -4.24
C LEU A 85 -13.00 16.30 -5.09
N SER A 86 -12.35 17.46 -5.25
CA SER A 86 -11.06 17.54 -5.94
C SER A 86 -9.98 16.75 -5.22
N LEU A 87 -9.96 16.74 -3.87
CA LEU A 87 -9.08 15.87 -3.09
C LEU A 87 -9.42 14.39 -3.30
N VAL A 88 -10.70 14.04 -3.22
CA VAL A 88 -11.16 12.66 -3.38
C VAL A 88 -10.83 12.11 -4.77
N LEU A 89 -10.92 12.95 -5.82
CA LEU A 89 -10.75 12.54 -7.21
C LEU A 89 -9.35 12.90 -7.78
N CYS A 90 -8.38 13.29 -6.95
CA CYS A 90 -7.07 13.77 -7.43
C CYS A 90 -6.18 12.67 -8.01
N ASP A 91 -6.46 11.41 -7.74
CA ASP A 91 -5.76 10.25 -8.32
C ASP A 91 -6.73 9.11 -8.62
N GLN A 92 -6.31 8.25 -9.53
CA GLN A 92 -6.96 6.98 -9.82
C GLN A 92 -5.88 5.91 -10.04
N PRO A 93 -5.89 4.81 -9.28
CA PRO A 93 -4.94 3.73 -9.50
C PRO A 93 -4.98 3.23 -10.94
N PRO A 94 -3.85 2.84 -11.55
CA PRO A 94 -3.82 2.22 -12.86
C PRO A 94 -4.54 0.86 -12.83
N THR A 95 -4.98 0.40 -13.98
CA THR A 95 -5.50 -0.97 -14.11
C THR A 95 -4.38 -2.00 -13.86
N PRO A 96 -4.73 -3.24 -13.50
CA PRO A 96 -3.73 -4.32 -13.38
C PRO A 96 -2.89 -4.50 -14.64
N GLU A 97 -3.49 -4.31 -15.82
CA GLU A 97 -2.83 -4.43 -17.11
C GLU A 97 -1.82 -3.30 -17.35
N GLU A 98 -2.20 -2.05 -17.05
CA GLU A 98 -1.32 -0.88 -17.18
C GLU A 98 -0.08 -1.01 -16.30
N ILE A 99 -0.25 -1.36 -15.01
CA ILE A 99 0.89 -1.50 -14.10
C ILE A 99 1.74 -2.74 -14.43
N ARG A 100 1.12 -3.83 -14.93
CA ARG A 100 1.85 -5.00 -15.41
C ARG A 100 2.71 -4.65 -16.62
N GLN A 101 2.17 -3.88 -17.58
CA GLN A 101 2.94 -3.44 -18.74
C GLN A 101 4.13 -2.58 -18.32
N THR A 102 3.95 -1.67 -17.36
CA THR A 102 5.05 -0.89 -16.77
C THR A 102 6.13 -1.80 -16.17
N ALA A 103 5.75 -2.82 -15.42
CA ALA A 103 6.68 -3.78 -14.83
C ALA A 103 7.44 -4.59 -15.90
N VAL A 104 6.75 -5.01 -16.96
CA VAL A 104 7.37 -5.74 -18.09
C VAL A 104 8.38 -4.85 -18.83
N ASN A 105 8.02 -3.60 -19.11
CA ASN A 105 8.91 -2.65 -19.77
C ASN A 105 10.18 -2.43 -18.93
N HIS A 106 10.04 -2.19 -17.63
CA HIS A 106 11.17 -2.05 -16.71
C HIS A 106 12.09 -3.28 -16.71
N ALA A 107 11.51 -4.47 -16.67
CA ALA A 107 12.29 -5.72 -16.71
C ALA A 107 13.06 -5.89 -18.03
N GLN A 108 12.50 -5.41 -19.15
CA GLN A 108 13.17 -5.43 -20.46
C GLN A 108 14.30 -4.38 -20.57
N GLU A 109 14.08 -3.19 -20.02
CA GLU A 109 15.06 -2.10 -20.00
C GLU A 109 16.22 -2.38 -19.04
N SER A 110 16.00 -3.15 -17.98
CA SER A 110 16.98 -3.48 -16.95
C SER A 110 17.18 -4.99 -16.76
N PRO A 111 17.62 -5.75 -17.78
CA PRO A 111 17.64 -7.21 -17.75
C PRO A 111 18.57 -7.78 -16.66
N LEU A 112 19.64 -7.08 -16.30
CA LEU A 112 20.54 -7.51 -15.22
C LEU A 112 19.87 -7.45 -13.85
N GLN A 113 19.03 -6.46 -13.61
CA GLN A 113 18.24 -6.38 -12.37
C GLN A 113 17.20 -7.50 -12.30
N GLY A 114 16.59 -7.87 -13.43
CA GLY A 114 15.64 -8.98 -13.52
C GLY A 114 16.22 -10.34 -13.17
N ILE A 115 17.52 -10.58 -13.39
CA ILE A 115 18.18 -11.86 -13.08
C ILE A 115 18.39 -12.01 -11.57
N MET A 116 18.59 -10.93 -10.83
CA MET A 116 18.87 -10.98 -9.39
C MET A 116 17.57 -11.15 -8.57
N PRO A 117 17.58 -12.04 -7.55
CA PRO A 117 16.47 -12.11 -6.62
C PRO A 117 16.41 -10.83 -5.76
N MET A 118 15.23 -10.23 -5.68
CA MET A 118 14.99 -9.05 -4.84
C MET A 118 14.54 -9.45 -3.44
N GLN A 119 14.93 -8.67 -2.43
CA GLN A 119 14.59 -8.92 -1.03
C GLN A 119 13.94 -7.67 -0.43
N VAL A 120 12.81 -7.86 0.23
CA VAL A 120 12.16 -6.80 1.02
C VAL A 120 12.41 -7.10 2.50
N ARG A 121 12.85 -6.09 3.23
CA ARG A 121 13.12 -6.18 4.66
C ARG A 121 12.25 -5.18 5.42
N ASP A 122 11.83 -5.54 6.62
CA ASP A 122 11.09 -4.64 7.50
C ASP A 122 12.04 -3.67 8.24
N PHE A 123 11.44 -2.79 9.07
CA PHE A 123 12.20 -1.80 9.86
C PHE A 123 13.24 -2.39 10.81
N GLN A 124 13.13 -3.68 11.11
CA GLN A 124 14.06 -4.41 11.97
C GLN A 124 15.10 -5.20 11.16
N GLY A 125 15.18 -4.96 9.83
CA GLY A 125 16.10 -5.67 8.93
C GLY A 125 15.69 -7.12 8.62
N ARG A 126 14.50 -7.57 9.06
CA ARG A 126 14.03 -8.94 8.83
C ARG A 126 13.58 -9.11 7.38
N LEU A 127 13.98 -10.19 6.75
CA LEU A 127 13.51 -10.56 5.41
C LEU A 127 12.02 -10.94 5.49
N VAL A 128 11.15 -10.13 4.89
CA VAL A 128 9.69 -10.33 4.86
C VAL A 128 9.19 -10.86 3.53
N PHE A 129 9.93 -10.61 2.45
CA PHE A 129 9.59 -11.10 1.12
C PHE A 129 10.86 -11.30 0.28
N ARG A 130 10.81 -12.30 -0.61
CA ARG A 130 11.84 -12.55 -1.63
C ARG A 130 11.16 -12.78 -2.98
N ALA A 131 11.41 -11.91 -3.93
CA ALA A 131 11.08 -12.16 -5.32
C ALA A 131 12.22 -12.95 -5.96
N PRO A 132 11.95 -14.12 -6.58
CA PRO A 132 12.96 -14.85 -7.35
C PRO A 132 13.38 -14.00 -8.56
N GLY A 133 14.56 -14.29 -9.12
CA GLY A 133 14.95 -13.68 -10.39
C GLY A 133 14.11 -14.21 -11.56
N MET A 134 14.02 -13.43 -12.64
CA MET A 134 13.26 -13.77 -13.85
C MET A 134 13.85 -14.94 -14.68
N GLY A 135 15.05 -15.41 -14.36
CA GLY A 135 15.68 -16.56 -15.02
C GLY A 135 15.10 -17.92 -14.64
N GLY A 136 14.11 -17.96 -13.75
CA GLY A 136 13.43 -19.18 -13.31
C GLY A 136 12.24 -19.60 -14.20
N ASP A 137 11.40 -20.45 -13.65
CA ASP A 137 10.15 -20.89 -14.29
C ASP A 137 9.10 -19.76 -14.38
N GLY A 138 7.97 -20.04 -15.02
CA GLY A 138 6.90 -19.05 -15.18
C GLY A 138 6.34 -18.52 -13.85
N ALA A 139 6.32 -19.33 -12.80
CA ALA A 139 5.87 -18.89 -11.48
C ALA A 139 6.87 -17.90 -10.85
N SER A 140 8.17 -18.12 -11.05
CA SER A 140 9.23 -17.20 -10.61
C SER A 140 9.15 -15.87 -11.35
N GLN A 141 8.92 -15.90 -12.66
CA GLN A 141 8.75 -14.69 -13.47
C GLN A 141 7.53 -13.89 -13.01
N GLU A 142 6.40 -14.55 -12.76
CA GLU A 142 5.18 -13.88 -12.29
C GLU A 142 5.36 -13.25 -10.88
N ALA A 143 6.04 -13.96 -9.98
CA ALA A 143 6.34 -13.43 -8.65
C ALA A 143 7.27 -12.19 -8.72
N HIS A 144 8.23 -12.18 -9.64
CA HIS A 144 9.10 -11.04 -9.88
C HIS A 144 8.34 -9.85 -10.47
N LEU A 145 7.50 -10.09 -11.49
CA LEU A 145 6.67 -9.04 -12.09
C LEU A 145 5.70 -8.43 -11.05
N ARG A 146 5.09 -9.24 -10.21
CA ARG A 146 4.24 -8.73 -9.12
C ARG A 146 5.01 -7.84 -8.14
N TYR A 147 6.26 -8.18 -7.83
CA TYR A 147 7.13 -7.32 -7.04
C TYR A 147 7.42 -5.99 -7.75
N LEU A 148 7.75 -6.00 -9.05
CA LEU A 148 7.96 -4.79 -9.83
C LEU A 148 6.70 -3.93 -9.91
N MET A 149 5.52 -4.53 -10.05
CA MET A 149 4.25 -3.80 -9.99
C MET A 149 4.10 -3.06 -8.65
N ALA A 150 4.40 -3.73 -7.53
CA ALA A 150 4.35 -3.12 -6.21
C ALA A 150 5.38 -1.99 -6.05
N PHE A 151 6.59 -2.17 -6.57
CA PHE A 151 7.66 -1.17 -6.58
C PHE A 151 7.26 0.10 -7.36
N HIS A 152 6.74 -0.06 -8.57
CA HIS A 152 6.28 1.08 -9.37
C HIS A 152 5.10 1.80 -8.75
N ARG A 153 4.19 1.05 -8.10
CA ARG A 153 3.09 1.66 -7.36
C ARG A 153 3.57 2.43 -6.15
N ASP A 154 4.58 1.94 -5.44
CA ASP A 154 5.17 2.66 -4.30
C ASP A 154 5.71 4.03 -4.73
N LEU A 155 6.51 4.06 -5.80
CA LEU A 155 7.03 5.30 -6.36
C LEU A 155 5.91 6.26 -6.81
N SER A 156 4.92 5.75 -7.52
CA SER A 156 3.77 6.54 -7.98
C SER A 156 2.98 7.13 -6.81
N ARG A 157 2.72 6.37 -5.74
CA ARG A 157 2.06 6.86 -4.53
C ARG A 157 2.86 7.98 -3.87
N LYS A 158 4.19 7.85 -3.81
CA LYS A 158 5.07 8.89 -3.26
C LYS A 158 4.90 10.21 -4.01
N VAL A 159 4.89 10.16 -5.33
CA VAL A 159 4.65 11.35 -6.19
C VAL A 159 3.24 11.91 -5.96
N THR A 160 2.21 11.07 -5.98
CA THR A 160 0.82 11.48 -5.76
C THR A 160 0.63 12.14 -4.39
N VAL A 161 1.18 11.57 -3.33
CA VAL A 161 1.05 12.13 -1.98
C VAL A 161 1.77 13.47 -1.86
N ALA A 162 3.00 13.56 -2.36
CA ALA A 162 3.79 14.78 -2.27
C ALA A 162 3.30 15.88 -3.21
N GLY A 163 2.90 15.53 -4.44
CA GLY A 163 2.51 16.48 -5.48
C GLY A 163 1.03 16.87 -5.45
N ALA A 164 0.14 15.99 -5.00
CA ALA A 164 -1.29 16.24 -5.05
C ALA A 164 -1.98 16.18 -3.68
N ILE A 165 -2.00 15.03 -3.00
CA ILE A 165 -2.82 14.84 -1.80
C ILE A 165 -2.45 15.85 -0.71
N ASN A 166 -1.16 15.97 -0.37
CA ASN A 166 -0.71 16.89 0.69
C ASN A 166 -0.93 18.36 0.34
N PRO A 167 -0.61 18.87 -0.87
CA PRO A 167 -0.90 20.25 -1.25
C PRO A 167 -2.40 20.57 -1.23
N ILE A 168 -3.23 19.67 -1.75
CA ILE A 168 -4.68 19.87 -1.79
C ILE A 168 -5.26 19.92 -0.37
N ARG A 169 -4.97 18.92 0.49
CA ARG A 169 -5.54 18.89 1.85
C ARG A 169 -5.10 20.08 2.70
N ARG A 170 -3.84 20.55 2.56
CA ARG A 170 -3.36 21.76 3.25
C ARG A 170 -4.09 23.02 2.79
N THR A 171 -4.35 23.13 1.48
CA THR A 171 -5.11 24.27 0.93
C THR A 171 -6.54 24.25 1.45
N ILE A 172 -7.20 23.07 1.46
CA ILE A 172 -8.53 22.90 2.03
C ILE A 172 -8.57 23.32 3.50
N ALA A 173 -7.65 22.82 4.31
CA ALA A 173 -7.58 23.14 5.74
C ALA A 173 -7.35 24.62 6.01
N SER A 174 -6.66 25.32 5.11
CA SER A 174 -6.41 26.77 5.26
C SER A 174 -7.61 27.65 4.85
N GLU A 175 -8.46 27.16 3.96
CA GLU A 175 -9.56 27.95 3.39
C GLU A 175 -10.95 27.62 3.97
N HIS A 176 -11.09 26.42 4.56
CA HIS A 176 -12.38 25.94 5.04
C HIS A 176 -12.32 25.46 6.49
N PRO A 177 -13.35 25.76 7.30
CA PRO A 177 -13.50 25.13 8.62
C PRO A 177 -13.84 23.65 8.41
N VAL A 178 -12.95 22.78 8.88
CA VAL A 178 -13.14 21.32 8.82
C VAL A 178 -13.83 20.86 10.10
N CYS A 179 -15.04 20.31 9.99
CA CYS A 179 -15.75 19.73 11.12
C CYS A 179 -16.46 18.43 10.74
N SER A 180 -16.62 17.54 11.71
CA SER A 180 -17.21 16.21 11.52
C SER A 180 -18.65 16.26 11.01
N ASP A 181 -19.44 17.26 11.43
CA ASP A 181 -20.85 17.36 11.02
C ASP A 181 -21.01 17.60 9.53
N THR A 182 -20.17 18.49 8.96
CA THR A 182 -20.12 18.75 7.52
C THR A 182 -19.72 17.49 6.75
N ILE A 183 -18.75 16.76 7.26
CA ILE A 183 -18.29 15.52 6.60
C ILE A 183 -19.32 14.41 6.73
N LEU A 184 -20.01 14.28 7.88
CA LEU A 184 -21.09 13.32 8.05
C LEU A 184 -22.18 13.46 7.00
N GLU A 185 -22.51 14.69 6.61
CA GLU A 185 -23.49 14.94 5.56
C GLU A 185 -23.04 14.35 4.21
N PHE A 186 -21.74 14.49 3.87
CA PHE A 186 -21.18 13.89 2.67
C PHE A 186 -21.23 12.36 2.68
N LEU A 187 -21.09 11.73 3.84
CA LEU A 187 -21.00 10.29 3.98
C LEU A 187 -22.34 9.57 4.09
N ARG A 188 -23.43 10.29 4.36
CA ARG A 188 -24.74 9.74 4.80
C ARG A 188 -25.22 8.52 4.04
N ASP A 189 -25.05 8.53 2.72
CA ASP A 189 -25.60 7.49 1.84
C ASP A 189 -24.51 6.66 1.16
N SER A 190 -23.30 6.66 1.72
CA SER A 190 -22.21 5.85 1.18
C SER A 190 -22.47 4.35 1.38
N PRO A 191 -22.59 3.56 0.32
CA PRO A 191 -22.73 2.11 0.44
C PRO A 191 -21.45 1.42 0.92
N PHE A 192 -20.32 2.13 0.89
CA PHE A 192 -19.04 1.61 1.37
C PHE A 192 -18.96 1.58 2.90
N ILE A 193 -19.73 2.40 3.59
CA ILE A 193 -19.63 2.56 5.04
C ILE A 193 -20.68 1.67 5.73
N THR A 194 -20.23 0.79 6.61
CA THR A 194 -21.09 -0.04 7.42
C THR A 194 -22.01 0.85 8.30
N PRO A 195 -23.32 0.54 8.42
CA PRO A 195 -24.23 1.28 9.28
C PRO A 195 -23.70 1.45 10.71
N GLY A 196 -23.77 2.67 11.23
CA GLY A 196 -23.21 3.04 12.53
C GLY A 196 -21.74 3.46 12.53
N HIS A 197 -21.01 3.32 11.43
CA HIS A 197 -19.58 3.68 11.33
C HIS A 197 -19.33 5.06 10.70
N HIS A 198 -20.36 5.76 10.23
CA HIS A 198 -20.22 7.05 9.55
C HIS A 198 -19.46 8.10 10.37
N PHE A 199 -19.70 8.12 11.69
CA PHE A 199 -19.01 9.05 12.59
C PHE A 199 -17.52 8.75 12.70
N ILE A 200 -17.10 7.49 12.66
CA ILE A 200 -15.68 7.08 12.65
C ILE A 200 -15.01 7.62 11.40
N PHE A 201 -15.63 7.45 10.23
CA PHE A 201 -15.12 7.99 8.97
C PHE A 201 -15.06 9.52 8.99
N ALA A 202 -16.09 10.19 9.50
CA ALA A 202 -16.11 11.65 9.57
C ALA A 202 -14.99 12.19 10.44
N GLN A 203 -14.77 11.64 11.62
CA GLN A 203 -13.67 12.00 12.50
C GLN A 203 -12.31 11.75 11.83
N ALA A 204 -12.13 10.58 11.24
CA ALA A 204 -10.88 10.22 10.57
C ALA A 204 -10.57 11.15 9.38
N ILE A 205 -11.59 11.58 8.63
CA ILE A 205 -11.44 12.54 7.53
C ILE A 205 -11.07 13.93 8.08
N CYS A 206 -11.64 14.35 9.21
CA CYS A 206 -11.21 15.60 9.87
C CYS A 206 -9.73 15.54 10.24
N HIS A 207 -9.28 14.48 10.88
CA HIS A 207 -7.87 14.27 11.20
C HIS A 207 -7.00 14.26 9.94
N PHE A 208 -7.43 13.56 8.90
CA PHE A 208 -6.71 13.52 7.62
C PHE A 208 -6.54 14.91 6.99
N LEU A 209 -7.59 15.70 6.95
CA LEU A 209 -7.54 17.08 6.44
C LEU A 209 -6.69 18.00 7.33
N GLY A 210 -6.73 17.79 8.64
CA GLY A 210 -5.89 18.49 9.62
C GLY A 210 -4.41 18.11 9.59
N GLY A 211 -4.04 17.03 8.88
CA GLY A 211 -2.66 16.52 8.85
C GLY A 211 -2.30 15.67 10.07
N GLU A 212 -3.29 15.24 10.84
CA GLU A 212 -3.17 14.34 11.99
C GLU A 212 -3.22 12.89 11.48
N ASP A 213 -2.12 12.49 10.81
CA ASP A 213 -2.09 11.23 10.05
C ASP A 213 -2.10 9.98 10.95
N ILE A 214 -1.63 10.06 12.20
CA ILE A 214 -1.66 8.96 13.17
C ILE A 214 -3.11 8.57 13.44
N GLU A 215 -3.94 9.55 13.77
CA GLU A 215 -5.35 9.38 14.10
C GLU A 215 -6.13 8.90 12.87
N ALA A 216 -5.96 9.58 11.73
CA ALA A 216 -6.63 9.24 10.49
C ALA A 216 -6.34 7.79 10.05
N VAL A 217 -5.07 7.41 10.02
CA VAL A 217 -4.61 6.07 9.61
C VAL A 217 -5.11 4.99 10.58
N SER A 218 -4.99 5.25 11.89
CA SER A 218 -5.41 4.29 12.91
C SER A 218 -6.93 4.04 12.90
N MET A 219 -7.72 5.04 12.54
CA MET A 219 -9.18 4.93 12.45
C MET A 219 -9.63 4.29 11.12
N LEU A 220 -9.05 4.68 9.97
CA LEU A 220 -9.52 4.27 8.65
C LEU A 220 -9.07 2.86 8.27
N ILE A 221 -7.84 2.46 8.57
CA ILE A 221 -7.31 1.17 8.09
C ILE A 221 -8.13 -0.03 8.57
N PRO A 222 -8.59 -0.11 9.83
CA PRO A 222 -9.48 -1.17 10.26
C PRO A 222 -10.83 -1.17 9.54
N GLN A 223 -11.31 0.02 9.12
CA GLN A 223 -12.60 0.14 8.44
C GLN A 223 -12.61 -0.46 7.03
N LEU A 224 -11.46 -0.48 6.34
CA LEU A 224 -11.37 -1.06 4.99
C LEU A 224 -11.89 -2.51 4.94
N GLU A 225 -11.39 -3.35 5.83
CA GLU A 225 -11.78 -4.77 5.88
C GLU A 225 -13.27 -4.92 6.21
N ASN A 226 -13.76 -4.14 7.16
CA ASN A 226 -15.17 -4.12 7.52
C ASN A 226 -16.06 -3.65 6.37
N SER A 227 -15.66 -2.60 5.65
CA SER A 227 -16.39 -2.07 4.49
C SER A 227 -16.44 -3.08 3.32
N LEU A 228 -15.35 -3.80 3.05
CA LEU A 228 -15.35 -4.82 1.99
C LEU A 228 -16.30 -5.98 2.31
N ARG A 229 -16.35 -6.44 3.59
CA ARG A 229 -17.35 -7.43 4.04
C ARG A 229 -18.76 -6.89 3.92
N HIS A 230 -18.97 -5.64 4.32
CA HIS A 230 -20.29 -4.98 4.20
C HIS A 230 -20.77 -4.91 2.76
N ILE A 231 -19.91 -4.54 1.81
CA ILE A 231 -20.26 -4.52 0.39
C ILE A 231 -20.65 -5.91 -0.12
N LEU A 232 -19.91 -6.95 0.26
CA LEU A 232 -20.27 -8.32 -0.10
C LEU A 232 -21.63 -8.72 0.48
N ALA A 233 -21.89 -8.39 1.75
CA ALA A 233 -23.17 -8.66 2.41
C ALA A 233 -24.34 -7.92 1.75
N LEU A 234 -24.16 -6.65 1.34
CA LEU A 234 -25.16 -5.89 0.57
C LEU A 234 -25.51 -6.54 -0.77
N ASN A 235 -24.58 -7.30 -1.35
CA ASN A 235 -24.76 -8.04 -2.59
C ASN A 235 -25.17 -9.52 -2.35
N GLY A 236 -25.55 -9.88 -1.14
CA GLY A 236 -26.06 -11.21 -0.80
C GLY A 236 -24.99 -12.28 -0.54
N HIS A 237 -23.73 -11.87 -0.33
CA HIS A 237 -22.62 -12.79 -0.09
C HIS A 237 -22.20 -12.77 1.38
N ASP A 238 -22.34 -13.91 2.04
CA ASP A 238 -21.85 -14.10 3.42
C ASP A 238 -20.35 -14.39 3.42
N THR A 239 -19.61 -13.62 4.21
CA THR A 239 -18.15 -13.77 4.38
C THR A 239 -17.79 -14.54 5.64
N THR A 240 -18.77 -15.08 6.35
CA THR A 240 -18.52 -15.89 7.55
C THR A 240 -18.20 -17.34 7.18
N THR A 241 -17.31 -17.94 7.96
CA THR A 241 -17.01 -19.37 7.90
C THR A 241 -17.33 -19.98 9.25
N ALA A 242 -18.03 -21.11 9.26
CA ALA A 242 -18.29 -21.86 10.49
C ALA A 242 -17.29 -23.01 10.63
N ASN A 243 -16.70 -23.16 11.82
CA ASN A 243 -15.90 -24.35 12.14
C ASN A 243 -16.80 -25.55 12.50
N ALA A 244 -16.18 -26.70 12.81
CA ALA A 244 -16.90 -27.93 13.17
C ALA A 244 -17.80 -27.78 14.41
N ASP A 245 -17.51 -26.83 15.30
CA ASP A 245 -18.27 -26.53 16.51
C ASP A 245 -19.37 -25.49 16.27
N GLY A 246 -19.56 -25.04 15.02
CA GLY A 246 -20.55 -24.04 14.65
C GLY A 246 -20.13 -22.59 14.99
N ILE A 247 -18.90 -22.36 15.43
CA ILE A 247 -18.37 -21.03 15.71
C ILE A 247 -18.10 -20.32 14.39
N GLN A 248 -18.73 -19.17 14.21
CA GLN A 248 -18.58 -18.33 13.02
C GLN A 248 -17.40 -17.35 13.18
N THR A 249 -16.59 -17.26 12.14
CA THR A 249 -15.52 -16.29 12.03
C THR A 249 -15.63 -15.54 10.70
N GLU A 250 -15.38 -14.24 10.72
CA GLU A 250 -15.40 -13.41 9.52
C GLU A 250 -14.09 -13.56 8.72
N ALA A 251 -14.21 -13.51 7.40
CA ALA A 251 -13.05 -13.54 6.52
C ALA A 251 -12.16 -12.30 6.73
N SER A 252 -10.87 -12.52 6.96
CA SER A 252 -9.88 -11.45 7.03
C SER A 252 -9.61 -10.86 5.65
N LEU A 253 -8.98 -9.67 5.60
CA LEU A 253 -8.57 -9.03 4.35
C LEU A 253 -7.76 -9.97 3.45
N SER A 254 -6.85 -10.75 4.04
CA SER A 254 -6.03 -11.71 3.28
C SER A 254 -6.86 -12.84 2.65
N ILE A 255 -7.95 -13.23 3.29
CA ILE A 255 -8.88 -14.24 2.76
C ILE A 255 -9.74 -13.61 1.66
N LEU A 256 -10.26 -12.39 1.88
CA LEU A 256 -11.08 -11.66 0.91
C LEU A 256 -10.33 -11.40 -0.40
N LEU A 257 -9.03 -11.13 -0.34
CA LEU A 257 -8.19 -10.83 -1.50
C LEU A 257 -7.46 -12.05 -2.08
N ASN A 258 -7.65 -13.23 -1.50
CA ASN A 258 -6.99 -14.44 -1.99
C ASN A 258 -7.62 -14.88 -3.33
N PRO A 259 -6.84 -15.01 -4.43
CA PRO A 259 -7.36 -15.42 -5.73
C PRO A 259 -7.93 -16.85 -5.77
N ASN A 260 -7.61 -17.68 -4.77
CA ASN A 260 -8.14 -19.04 -4.64
C ASN A 260 -9.45 -19.09 -3.82
N GLN A 261 -9.98 -17.94 -3.42
CA GLN A 261 -11.24 -17.81 -2.69
C GLN A 261 -12.26 -17.06 -3.54
N PRO A 262 -13.55 -17.33 -3.41
CA PRO A 262 -14.58 -16.71 -4.25
C PRO A 262 -14.74 -15.20 -4.01
N TRP A 263 -14.36 -14.72 -2.84
CA TRP A 263 -14.59 -13.34 -2.41
C TRP A 263 -13.89 -12.31 -3.29
N ARG A 264 -12.67 -12.60 -3.76
CA ARG A 264 -11.92 -11.67 -4.62
C ARG A 264 -12.66 -11.40 -5.92
N GLU A 265 -13.10 -12.46 -6.62
CA GLU A 265 -13.85 -12.34 -7.87
C GLU A 265 -15.18 -11.58 -7.65
N LEU A 266 -15.89 -11.87 -6.57
CA LEU A 266 -17.12 -11.16 -6.22
C LEU A 266 -16.86 -9.68 -5.93
N LEU A 267 -15.80 -9.33 -5.24
CA LEU A 267 -15.39 -7.93 -5.03
C LEU A 267 -15.07 -7.23 -6.35
N GLU A 268 -14.38 -7.91 -7.27
CA GLU A 268 -14.01 -7.37 -8.59
C GLU A 268 -15.21 -7.18 -9.53
N GLN A 269 -16.33 -7.84 -9.27
CA GLN A 269 -17.62 -7.60 -9.96
C GLN A 269 -18.34 -6.35 -9.45
N ILE A 270 -18.09 -5.95 -8.21
CA ILE A 270 -18.78 -4.83 -7.54
C ILE A 270 -17.91 -3.57 -7.57
N ILE A 271 -16.62 -3.72 -7.31
CA ILE A 271 -15.62 -2.64 -7.26
C ILE A 271 -14.68 -2.80 -8.44
N PRO A 272 -14.40 -1.74 -9.23
CA PRO A 272 -13.48 -1.85 -10.36
C PRO A 272 -12.15 -2.50 -9.97
N THR A 273 -11.67 -3.45 -10.77
CA THR A 273 -10.49 -4.30 -10.52
C THR A 273 -9.24 -3.52 -10.14
N ARG A 274 -9.07 -2.30 -10.67
CA ARG A 274 -7.97 -1.40 -10.31
C ARG A 274 -7.87 -1.12 -8.80
N TYR A 275 -9.02 -0.95 -8.13
CA TYR A 275 -9.04 -0.69 -6.68
C TYR A 275 -8.76 -1.95 -5.87
N ILE A 276 -9.33 -3.09 -6.27
CA ILE A 276 -9.06 -4.37 -5.59
C ILE A 276 -7.57 -4.73 -5.72
N HIS A 277 -6.98 -4.52 -6.89
CA HIS A 277 -5.55 -4.73 -7.12
C HIS A 277 -4.69 -3.76 -6.29
N GLU A 278 -5.05 -2.48 -6.24
CA GLU A 278 -4.36 -1.48 -5.43
C GLU A 278 -4.43 -1.80 -3.94
N ILE A 279 -5.60 -2.20 -3.44
CA ILE A 279 -5.77 -2.67 -2.06
C ILE A 279 -4.87 -3.87 -1.77
N ASP A 280 -4.80 -4.83 -2.69
CA ASP A 280 -3.94 -6.00 -2.53
C ASP A 280 -2.46 -5.61 -2.43
N LEU A 281 -1.96 -4.79 -3.34
CA LEU A 281 -0.56 -4.36 -3.35
C LEU A 281 -0.17 -3.51 -2.13
N LEU A 282 -1.07 -2.66 -1.65
CA LEU A 282 -0.80 -1.71 -0.56
C LEU A 282 -0.99 -2.32 0.83
N PHE A 283 -2.04 -3.12 1.03
CA PHE A 283 -2.45 -3.58 2.36
C PHE A 283 -2.07 -5.04 2.66
N ASN A 284 -1.94 -5.90 1.64
CA ASN A 284 -1.90 -7.35 1.81
C ASN A 284 -0.63 -8.01 1.24
N PHE A 285 -0.15 -7.60 0.07
CA PHE A 285 0.98 -8.23 -0.60
C PHE A 285 2.28 -8.08 0.20
N ALA A 286 2.93 -9.20 0.56
CA ALA A 286 4.13 -9.19 1.41
C ALA A 286 5.35 -8.47 0.77
N GLY A 287 5.41 -8.36 -0.57
CA GLY A 287 6.42 -7.59 -1.30
C GLY A 287 6.12 -6.09 -1.38
N GLY A 288 4.99 -5.64 -0.85
CA GLY A 288 4.56 -4.25 -0.74
C GLY A 288 4.62 -3.72 0.69
N PRO A 289 4.03 -2.56 0.96
CA PRO A 289 4.09 -1.89 2.26
C PRO A 289 3.35 -2.62 3.38
N THR A 290 2.37 -3.49 3.06
CA THR A 290 1.56 -4.24 4.04
C THR A 290 0.96 -3.36 5.15
N VAL A 291 0.45 -2.19 4.78
CA VAL A 291 0.02 -1.11 5.69
C VAL A 291 -0.93 -1.63 6.80
N ARG A 292 -1.90 -2.50 6.44
CA ARG A 292 -2.84 -3.09 7.41
C ARG A 292 -2.12 -3.86 8.51
N ASN A 293 -1.14 -4.69 8.14
CA ASN A 293 -0.42 -5.50 9.12
C ASN A 293 0.47 -4.65 10.02
N GLN A 294 1.07 -3.59 9.49
CA GLN A 294 1.91 -2.69 10.27
C GLN A 294 1.11 -1.95 11.32
N VAL A 295 -0.06 -1.39 10.96
CA VAL A 295 -0.95 -0.69 11.89
C VAL A 295 -1.58 -1.65 12.90
N ALA A 296 -2.15 -2.76 12.45
CA ALA A 296 -2.81 -3.73 13.34
C ALA A 296 -1.88 -4.35 14.39
N HIS A 297 -0.59 -4.45 14.09
CA HIS A 297 0.41 -4.99 15.02
C HIS A 297 1.21 -3.89 15.77
N GLY A 298 0.81 -2.63 15.65
CA GLY A 298 1.47 -1.51 16.34
C GLY A 298 2.95 -1.34 15.96
N LYS A 299 3.32 -1.68 14.72
CA LYS A 299 4.73 -1.64 14.27
C LYS A 299 5.17 -0.29 13.72
N VAL A 300 4.23 0.62 13.49
CA VAL A 300 4.50 1.93 12.90
C VAL A 300 4.92 2.89 13.99
N PRO A 301 6.17 3.40 14.00
CA PRO A 301 6.57 4.46 14.93
C PRO A 301 5.84 5.76 14.60
N ALA A 302 5.76 6.70 15.53
CA ALA A 302 5.04 7.97 15.36
C ALA A 302 5.43 8.69 14.04
N GLY A 303 6.72 8.80 13.73
CA GLY A 303 7.20 9.41 12.47
C GLY A 303 6.89 8.60 11.20
N GLY A 304 6.55 7.33 11.32
CA GLY A 304 6.24 6.47 10.17
C GLY A 304 4.85 6.69 9.59
N HIS A 305 3.92 7.29 10.34
CA HIS A 305 2.55 7.54 9.86
C HIS A 305 2.49 8.62 8.76
N TRP A 306 3.52 9.44 8.65
CA TRP A 306 3.67 10.43 7.55
C TRP A 306 4.29 9.85 6.28
N ASP A 307 4.68 8.58 6.30
CA ASP A 307 5.10 7.87 5.10
C ASP A 307 3.98 7.87 4.06
N HIS A 308 4.35 8.05 2.80
CA HIS A 308 3.41 8.20 1.69
C HIS A 308 2.43 7.03 1.56
N ASN A 309 2.81 5.82 1.93
CA ASN A 309 1.92 4.67 1.84
C ASN A 309 0.77 4.73 2.85
N PHE A 310 1.01 5.25 4.05
CA PHE A 310 -0.04 5.41 5.05
C PHE A 310 -0.99 6.57 4.70
N VAL A 311 -0.44 7.69 4.25
CA VAL A 311 -1.22 8.84 3.78
C VAL A 311 -2.07 8.44 2.57
N TYR A 312 -1.48 7.72 1.61
CA TYR A 312 -2.20 7.21 0.44
C TYR A 312 -3.27 6.18 0.82
N ALA A 313 -3.00 5.29 1.79
CA ALA A 313 -3.97 4.32 2.28
C ALA A 313 -5.19 5.00 2.90
N ALA A 314 -4.99 6.02 3.72
CA ALA A 314 -6.09 6.82 4.28
C ALA A 314 -6.89 7.50 3.17
N TRP A 315 -6.21 8.16 2.21
CA TRP A 315 -6.83 8.78 1.05
C TRP A 315 -7.63 7.76 0.22
N LEU A 316 -7.08 6.58 -0.07
CA LEU A 316 -7.75 5.54 -0.86
C LEU A 316 -9.07 5.07 -0.20
N ILE A 317 -9.08 4.92 1.12
CA ILE A 317 -10.28 4.53 1.87
C ILE A 317 -11.33 5.66 1.79
N ILE A 318 -10.90 6.92 1.93
CA ILE A 318 -11.78 8.09 1.75
C ILE A 318 -12.34 8.14 0.32
N HIS A 319 -11.48 7.93 -0.67
CA HIS A 319 -11.87 7.87 -2.08
C HIS A 319 -12.96 6.81 -2.32
N LEU A 320 -12.75 5.59 -1.82
CA LEU A 320 -13.72 4.49 -1.96
C LEU A 320 -15.04 4.77 -1.24
N ALA A 321 -14.99 5.47 -0.10
CA ALA A 321 -16.19 5.85 0.63
C ALA A 321 -17.03 6.91 -0.10
N ILE A 322 -16.39 7.84 -0.79
CA ILE A 322 -17.06 8.98 -1.44
C ILE A 322 -17.39 8.71 -2.92
N LEU A 323 -16.55 7.97 -3.63
CA LEU A 323 -16.70 7.77 -5.08
C LEU A 323 -18.11 7.33 -5.52
N PRO A 324 -18.79 6.37 -4.84
CA PRO A 324 -20.12 5.94 -5.24
C PRO A 324 -21.21 7.02 -5.16
N ILE A 325 -20.98 8.04 -4.33
CA ILE A 325 -21.94 9.13 -4.06
C ILE A 325 -21.45 10.50 -4.57
N ALA A 326 -20.25 10.55 -5.15
CA ALA A 326 -19.59 11.80 -5.54
C ALA A 326 -20.44 12.69 -6.48
N ARG A 327 -21.22 12.10 -7.39
CA ARG A 327 -22.09 12.83 -8.33
C ARG A 327 -23.21 13.63 -7.67
N ARG A 328 -23.52 13.37 -6.42
CA ARG A 328 -24.51 14.18 -5.64
C ARG A 328 -23.95 15.55 -5.26
N TRP A 329 -22.64 15.66 -5.19
CA TRP A 329 -21.94 16.83 -4.64
C TRP A 329 -21.26 17.70 -5.69
N GLY A 330 -21.17 17.20 -6.93
CA GLY A 330 -20.57 17.95 -8.02
C GLY A 330 -20.52 17.21 -9.35
N ASN A 331 -20.09 17.89 -10.38
CA ASN A 331 -19.83 17.29 -11.67
C ASN A 331 -18.50 16.52 -11.63
N VAL A 332 -18.60 15.21 -11.41
CA VAL A 332 -17.43 14.30 -11.23
C VAL A 332 -16.54 14.33 -12.46
N GLU A 333 -17.12 14.33 -13.67
CA GLU A 333 -16.39 14.32 -14.93
C GLU A 333 -15.57 15.59 -15.11
N GLU A 334 -16.13 16.75 -14.78
CA GLU A 334 -15.44 18.04 -14.84
C GLU A 334 -14.33 18.15 -13.79
N ILE A 335 -14.61 17.71 -12.55
CA ILE A 335 -13.61 17.72 -11.48
C ILE A 335 -12.47 16.79 -11.84
N PHE A 336 -12.78 15.58 -12.31
CA PHE A 336 -11.79 14.58 -12.71
C PHE A 336 -10.92 15.10 -13.87
N ALA A 337 -11.50 15.73 -14.88
CA ALA A 337 -10.75 16.31 -15.99
C ALA A 337 -9.76 17.40 -15.52
N ARG A 338 -10.11 18.18 -14.48
CA ARG A 338 -9.22 19.19 -13.89
C ARG A 338 -8.11 18.60 -13.03
N THR A 339 -8.34 17.46 -12.40
CA THR A 339 -7.37 16.78 -11.55
C THR A 339 -6.52 15.76 -12.33
N THR A 340 -6.98 15.32 -13.52
CA THR A 340 -6.25 14.39 -14.37
C THR A 340 -4.97 15.04 -14.89
N GLY A 341 -3.83 14.48 -14.59
CA GLY A 341 -2.51 15.05 -14.89
C GLY A 341 -1.67 15.31 -13.65
N LEU A 342 -2.30 15.34 -12.45
CA LEU A 342 -1.59 15.48 -11.18
C LEU A 342 -0.71 14.27 -10.83
N SER A 343 -1.02 13.10 -11.37
CA SER A 343 -0.37 11.84 -11.04
C SER A 343 0.55 11.28 -12.15
N ARG A 344 0.67 11.97 -13.29
CA ARG A 344 1.59 11.54 -14.36
C ARG A 344 2.73 12.55 -14.47
N PRO A 345 3.96 12.20 -14.02
CA PRO A 345 5.13 12.95 -14.48
C PRO A 345 5.14 12.88 -16.00
N ALA A 346 5.30 14.02 -16.67
CA ALA A 346 5.55 14.08 -18.10
C ALA A 346 6.69 13.09 -18.37
N ASN A 347 6.51 12.21 -19.36
CA ASN A 347 7.57 11.31 -19.81
C ASN A 347 8.80 12.17 -20.11
N HIS A 348 9.69 12.28 -19.14
CA HIS A 348 11.07 12.65 -19.44
C HIS A 348 11.66 11.43 -20.17
N GLU A 349 11.52 11.41 -21.48
CA GLU A 349 12.48 10.78 -22.36
C GLU A 349 13.81 11.44 -22.01
N GLY A 350 14.49 10.85 -21.02
CA GLY A 350 15.77 11.35 -20.54
C GLY A 350 16.79 11.19 -21.63
N GLN A 351 17.25 12.31 -22.16
CA GLN A 351 18.61 12.42 -22.63
C GLN A 351 19.53 12.11 -21.43
N ILE A 352 19.99 10.87 -21.38
CA ILE A 352 21.23 10.54 -20.68
C ILE A 352 22.34 10.93 -21.69
N ASP A 353 22.80 12.15 -21.60
CA ASP A 353 24.07 12.51 -22.22
C ASP A 353 25.19 11.81 -21.45
N GLN A 354 26.04 11.16 -22.21
CA GLN A 354 27.22 10.32 -22.05
C GLN A 354 28.06 10.48 -20.80
#